data_c70da413c16960290561ccabf9f5c736
#
_entry.id   c70da413c16960290561ccabf9f5c736
#
_cell.length_a   1.000
_cell.length_b   1.000
_cell.length_c   1.000
_cell.angle_alpha   90.00
_cell.angle_beta   90.00
_cell.angle_gamma   90.00
#
_symmetry.space_group_name_H-M   'P 1'
#
loop_
_entity.id
_entity.type
_entity.pdbx_description
1 polymer ?
#
loop_
_entity_poly.entity_id
_entity_poly.type
_entity_poly.pdbx_seq_one_letter_code
_entity_poly.pdbx_strand_id
1 'polypeptide(L)'
;MADSKEKLFSDFSPVSTEKWMEKVTADLKGADFEKKLVWKTNEGFKVKPFYRMEDLEGLKTTDALPGEFPYLRGTKKNSNEWLVRQEIKVESPKEANAKALDILNKGIDSLSFHVKAKELNAEYIETLLNDICAECVELNFSTCQGHVVELADLLVAYFQKKDYDLTLSLIHI
;
A
#
# COMPACT_ATOMS: atom_id res chain seq x y z
N MET A 1 9.75 -5.82 33.60
CA MET A 1 9.29 -4.50 34.11
C MET A 1 8.62 -3.81 32.92
N ALA A 2 7.33 -3.53 32.99
CA ALA A 2 6.67 -2.81 31.92
C ALA A 2 7.11 -1.34 32.05
N ASP A 3 7.81 -0.85 31.03
CA ASP A 3 8.07 0.58 30.89
C ASP A 3 6.72 1.31 30.90
N SER A 4 6.44 2.03 31.98
CA SER A 4 5.29 2.93 32.01
C SER A 4 5.60 4.02 30.99
N LYS A 5 5.03 3.92 29.79
CA LYS A 5 5.12 4.97 28.79
C LYS A 5 4.57 6.25 29.41
N GLU A 6 5.43 7.19 29.65
CA GLU A 6 5.09 8.52 30.14
C GLU A 6 4.04 9.13 29.19
N LYS A 7 2.91 9.61 29.75
CA LYS A 7 1.88 10.21 28.91
C LYS A 7 2.38 11.53 28.36
N LEU A 8 2.37 11.67 27.05
CA LEU A 8 2.70 12.91 26.36
C LEU A 8 1.72 14.02 26.80
N PHE A 9 2.26 15.25 26.93
CA PHE A 9 1.47 16.46 27.27
C PHE A 9 0.77 16.42 28.65
N SER A 10 1.30 15.66 29.61
CA SER A 10 0.79 15.59 30.98
C SER A 10 0.75 16.95 31.69
N ASP A 11 1.61 17.89 31.28
CA ASP A 11 1.70 19.24 31.84
C ASP A 11 0.56 20.18 31.40
N PHE A 12 -0.23 19.75 30.43
CA PHE A 12 -1.34 20.54 29.90
C PHE A 12 -2.69 20.00 30.41
N SER A 13 -3.47 20.89 31.06
CA SER A 13 -4.81 20.53 31.48
C SER A 13 -5.74 20.25 30.28
N PRO A 14 -6.56 19.20 30.32
CA PRO A 14 -7.57 18.95 29.30
C PRO A 14 -8.52 20.13 29.14
N VAL A 15 -8.81 20.52 27.92
CA VAL A 15 -9.77 21.58 27.59
C VAL A 15 -11.05 20.92 27.06
N SER A 16 -12.21 21.27 27.64
CA SER A 16 -13.50 20.74 27.16
C SER A 16 -13.87 21.27 25.76
N THR A 17 -14.76 20.59 25.07
CA THR A 17 -15.23 20.98 23.74
C THR A 17 -15.98 22.30 23.76
N GLU A 18 -16.77 22.55 24.83
CA GLU A 18 -17.48 23.81 25.02
C GLU A 18 -16.51 24.97 25.10
N LYS A 19 -15.50 24.85 25.95
CA LYS A 19 -14.47 25.89 26.13
C LYS A 19 -13.64 26.13 24.87
N TRP A 20 -13.38 25.07 24.10
CA TRP A 20 -12.75 25.17 22.80
C TRP A 20 -13.64 25.93 21.81
N MET A 21 -14.94 25.59 21.74
CA MET A 21 -15.91 26.24 20.85
C MET A 21 -16.14 27.70 21.22
N GLU A 22 -16.15 28.07 22.50
CA GLU A 22 -16.20 29.47 22.95
C GLU A 22 -15.05 30.29 22.35
N LYS A 23 -13.84 29.74 22.39
CA LYS A 23 -12.66 30.38 21.82
C LYS A 23 -12.76 30.52 20.31
N VAL A 24 -13.17 29.46 19.62
CA VAL A 24 -13.38 29.49 18.16
C VAL A 24 -14.42 30.55 17.77
N THR A 25 -15.53 30.61 18.50
CA THR A 25 -16.59 31.59 18.23
C THR A 25 -16.12 33.03 18.46
N ALA A 26 -15.35 33.25 19.51
CA ALA A 26 -14.75 34.56 19.79
C ALA A 26 -13.78 34.98 18.65
N ASP A 27 -12.96 34.08 18.17
CA ASP A 27 -12.00 34.33 17.09
C ASP A 27 -12.67 34.57 15.73
N LEU A 28 -13.86 34.01 15.53
CA LEU A 28 -14.68 34.24 14.31
C LEU A 28 -15.34 35.62 14.27
N LYS A 29 -15.32 36.39 15.39
CA LYS A 29 -15.86 37.77 15.47
C LYS A 29 -17.28 37.92 14.94
N GLY A 30 -18.17 36.97 15.27
CA GLY A 30 -19.57 36.97 14.85
C GLY A 30 -19.85 36.30 13.51
N ALA A 31 -18.85 35.75 12.84
CA ALA A 31 -19.08 34.93 11.64
C ALA A 31 -19.61 33.54 12.03
N ASP A 32 -20.54 33.02 11.25
CA ASP A 32 -21.14 31.71 11.46
C ASP A 32 -20.13 30.59 11.23
N PHE A 33 -20.00 29.69 12.20
CA PHE A 33 -19.04 28.57 12.20
C PHE A 33 -19.28 27.63 11.02
N GLU A 34 -20.54 27.24 10.79
CA GLU A 34 -20.90 26.30 9.72
C GLU A 34 -20.58 26.85 8.32
N LYS A 35 -20.81 28.15 8.11
CA LYS A 35 -20.56 28.78 6.83
C LYS A 35 -19.08 29.05 6.56
N LYS A 36 -18.30 29.29 7.60
CA LYS A 36 -16.90 29.70 7.47
C LYS A 36 -15.93 28.53 7.49
N LEU A 37 -16.17 27.51 8.33
CA LEU A 37 -15.20 26.49 8.66
C LEU A 37 -15.62 25.07 8.26
N VAL A 38 -16.93 24.83 8.06
CA VAL A 38 -17.42 23.49 7.70
C VAL A 38 -17.49 23.36 6.19
N TRP A 39 -16.74 22.42 5.65
CA TRP A 39 -16.77 22.10 4.24
C TRP A 39 -17.94 21.16 3.91
N LYS A 40 -18.78 21.56 2.99
CA LYS A 40 -19.83 20.73 2.40
C LYS A 40 -19.28 20.08 1.14
N THR A 41 -19.17 18.76 1.18
CA THR A 41 -18.66 17.99 0.05
C THR A 41 -19.73 17.81 -1.02
N ASN A 42 -19.32 17.50 -2.25
CA ASN A 42 -20.24 17.20 -3.35
C ASN A 42 -20.99 15.88 -3.14
N GLU A 43 -20.44 14.98 -2.31
CA GLU A 43 -21.02 13.69 -1.92
C GLU A 43 -22.13 13.83 -0.88
N GLY A 44 -22.38 15.04 -0.37
CA GLY A 44 -23.50 15.36 0.52
C GLY A 44 -23.22 15.26 2.00
N PHE A 45 -21.99 15.05 2.44
CA PHE A 45 -21.62 15.11 3.85
C PHE A 45 -20.80 16.35 4.21
N LYS A 46 -20.72 16.65 5.50
CA LYS A 46 -20.00 17.81 6.03
C LYS A 46 -18.70 17.37 6.68
N VAL A 47 -17.61 18.09 6.39
CA VAL A 47 -16.31 17.91 7.05
C VAL A 47 -16.07 19.06 8.01
N LYS A 48 -15.89 18.75 9.28
CA LYS A 48 -15.57 19.73 10.33
C LYS A 48 -14.10 20.15 10.23
N PRO A 49 -13.74 21.36 10.68
CA PRO A 49 -12.34 21.83 10.68
C PRO A 49 -11.47 21.09 11.71
N PHE A 50 -12.05 20.43 12.69
CA PHE A 50 -11.39 19.59 13.69
C PHE A 50 -12.34 18.50 14.20
N TYR A 51 -11.75 17.43 14.73
CA TYR A 51 -12.44 16.32 15.37
C TYR A 51 -11.81 16.05 16.73
N ARG A 52 -12.60 15.62 17.71
CA ARG A 52 -12.16 15.31 19.06
C ARG A 52 -12.54 13.89 19.44
N MET A 53 -12.15 13.45 20.65
CA MET A 53 -12.43 12.08 21.11
C MET A 53 -13.94 11.73 21.11
N GLU A 54 -14.80 12.70 21.39
CA GLU A 54 -16.26 12.53 21.36
C GLU A 54 -16.77 12.16 19.95
N ASP A 55 -16.12 12.64 18.91
CA ASP A 55 -16.48 12.31 17.51
C ASP A 55 -16.14 10.85 17.15
N LEU A 56 -15.36 10.15 17.98
CA LEU A 56 -15.02 8.74 17.80
C LEU A 56 -16.02 7.80 18.48
N GLU A 57 -16.90 8.33 19.33
CA GLU A 57 -17.90 7.53 20.04
C GLU A 57 -18.85 6.84 19.06
N GLY A 58 -19.00 5.54 19.21
CA GLY A 58 -19.83 4.71 18.34
C GLY A 58 -19.18 4.28 17.02
N LEU A 59 -17.95 4.67 16.74
CA LEU A 59 -17.22 4.18 15.59
C LEU A 59 -16.60 2.81 15.87
N LYS A 60 -17.05 1.79 15.15
CA LYS A 60 -16.54 0.41 15.28
C LYS A 60 -15.06 0.28 14.84
N THR A 61 -14.56 1.25 14.09
CA THR A 61 -13.17 1.25 13.58
C THR A 61 -12.12 1.56 14.65
N THR A 62 -12.54 2.12 15.80
CA THR A 62 -11.64 2.46 16.90
C THR A 62 -11.28 1.26 17.78
N ASP A 63 -12.09 0.19 17.73
CA ASP A 63 -11.94 -0.98 18.59
C ASP A 63 -10.89 -1.98 18.07
N ALA A 64 -10.53 -1.87 16.78
CA ALA A 64 -9.53 -2.74 16.15
C ALA A 64 -8.18 -2.02 16.01
N LEU A 65 -7.09 -2.71 16.36
CA LEU A 65 -5.74 -2.22 16.12
C LEU A 65 -5.30 -2.50 14.65
N PRO A 66 -4.31 -1.78 14.13
CA PRO A 66 -3.72 -2.11 12.84
C PRO A 66 -3.22 -3.56 12.81
N GLY A 67 -3.47 -4.28 11.73
CA GLY A 67 -3.10 -5.68 11.56
C GLY A 67 -3.98 -6.69 12.30
N GLU A 68 -5.09 -6.26 12.93
CA GLU A 68 -6.07 -7.13 13.56
C GLU A 68 -7.32 -7.30 12.69
N PHE A 69 -7.87 -8.52 12.69
CA PHE A 69 -9.14 -8.80 12.00
C PHE A 69 -10.26 -7.91 12.61
N PRO A 70 -11.17 -7.32 11.82
CA PRO A 70 -11.36 -7.44 10.37
C PRO A 70 -10.54 -6.46 9.50
N TYR A 71 -9.37 -6.04 9.94
CA TYR A 71 -8.42 -5.19 9.23
C TYR A 71 -8.93 -3.79 8.83
N LEU A 72 -9.81 -3.23 9.64
CA LEU A 72 -10.42 -1.91 9.42
C LEU A 72 -9.40 -0.76 9.39
N ARG A 73 -8.25 -0.95 10.05
CA ARG A 73 -7.15 0.01 10.13
C ARG A 73 -5.91 -0.41 9.36
N GLY A 74 -6.08 -1.33 8.40
CA GLY A 74 -4.99 -1.85 7.57
C GLY A 74 -4.43 -3.18 8.06
N THR A 75 -3.69 -3.83 7.19
CA THR A 75 -3.13 -5.18 7.41
C THR A 75 -1.77 -5.18 8.10
N LYS A 76 -1.07 -4.03 8.11
CA LYS A 76 0.29 -3.90 8.67
C LYS A 76 0.24 -3.54 10.14
N LYS A 77 0.90 -4.35 10.98
CA LYS A 77 0.94 -4.16 12.44
C LYS A 77 2.16 -3.38 12.91
N ASN A 78 3.34 -3.70 12.40
CA ASN A 78 4.62 -3.29 12.99
C ASN A 78 5.45 -2.37 12.10
N SER A 79 5.13 -2.27 10.82
CA SER A 79 5.88 -1.44 9.89
C SER A 79 4.95 -0.70 8.93
N ASN A 80 5.45 0.37 8.32
CA ASN A 80 4.79 1.08 7.24
C ASN A 80 5.60 0.96 5.93
N GLU A 81 6.36 -0.10 5.77
CA GLU A 81 7.11 -0.39 4.56
C GLU A 81 6.16 -0.71 3.42
N TRP A 82 6.43 -0.16 2.27
CA TRP A 82 5.74 -0.43 1.01
C TRP A 82 6.75 -0.75 -0.07
N LEU A 83 6.33 -1.50 -1.07
CA LEU A 83 7.14 -1.80 -2.23
C LEU A 83 6.96 -0.71 -3.31
N VAL A 84 8.04 -0.35 -3.97
CA VAL A 84 8.03 0.57 -5.09
C VAL A 84 7.97 -0.24 -6.38
N ARG A 85 6.78 -0.26 -7.02
CA ARG A 85 6.51 -1.08 -8.20
C ARG A 85 6.62 -0.27 -9.48
N GLN A 86 7.27 -0.88 -10.49
CA GLN A 86 7.25 -0.36 -11.85
C GLN A 86 6.77 -1.39 -12.86
N GLU A 87 5.85 -0.96 -13.74
CA GLU A 87 5.38 -1.77 -14.86
C GLU A 87 6.33 -1.67 -16.05
N ILE A 88 6.57 -2.81 -16.68
CA ILE A 88 7.35 -2.96 -17.91
C ILE A 88 6.46 -3.71 -18.93
N LYS A 89 6.12 -3.03 -20.02
CA LYS A 89 5.49 -3.68 -21.17
C LYS A 89 6.58 -4.43 -21.94
N VAL A 90 6.43 -5.75 -22.04
CA VAL A 90 7.45 -6.60 -22.66
C VAL A 90 7.23 -6.63 -24.17
N GLU A 91 7.98 -5.83 -24.89
CA GLU A 91 8.07 -5.87 -26.35
C GLU A 91 9.11 -6.93 -26.81
N SER A 92 10.25 -6.97 -26.11
CA SER A 92 11.32 -7.94 -26.24
C SER A 92 11.76 -8.38 -24.84
N PRO A 93 11.88 -9.69 -24.54
CA PRO A 93 12.29 -10.18 -23.23
C PRO A 93 13.68 -9.67 -22.83
N LYS A 94 14.61 -9.58 -23.77
CA LYS A 94 15.98 -9.09 -23.53
C LYS A 94 16.01 -7.61 -23.14
N GLU A 95 15.27 -6.76 -23.84
CA GLU A 95 15.21 -5.32 -23.53
C GLU A 95 14.45 -5.08 -22.21
N ALA A 96 13.38 -5.83 -21.96
CA ALA A 96 12.63 -5.76 -20.72
C ALA A 96 13.49 -6.20 -19.52
N ASN A 97 14.29 -7.25 -19.65
CA ASN A 97 15.26 -7.67 -18.65
C ASN A 97 16.31 -6.58 -18.37
N ALA A 98 16.92 -6.03 -19.40
CA ALA A 98 17.92 -4.96 -19.24
C ALA A 98 17.31 -3.74 -18.51
N LYS A 99 16.08 -3.36 -18.84
CA LYS A 99 15.35 -2.31 -18.15
C LYS A 99 15.05 -2.69 -16.70
N ALA A 100 14.62 -3.92 -16.43
CA ALA A 100 14.34 -4.40 -15.08
C ALA A 100 15.59 -4.32 -14.18
N LEU A 101 16.73 -4.80 -14.65
CA LEU A 101 17.99 -4.74 -13.92
C LEU A 101 18.45 -3.28 -13.67
N ASP A 102 18.26 -2.39 -14.62
CA ASP A 102 18.58 -0.97 -14.45
C ASP A 102 17.73 -0.31 -13.36
N ILE A 103 16.41 -0.55 -13.36
CA ILE A 103 15.52 0.07 -12.37
C ILE A 103 15.63 -0.56 -10.97
N LEU A 104 15.93 -1.86 -10.87
CA LEU A 104 16.25 -2.51 -9.59
C LEU A 104 17.48 -1.85 -8.94
N ASN A 105 18.53 -1.57 -9.73
CA ASN A 105 19.70 -0.84 -9.25
C ASN A 105 19.39 0.61 -8.83
N LYS A 106 18.23 1.16 -9.18
CA LYS A 106 17.75 2.50 -8.82
C LYS A 106 16.77 2.52 -7.66
N GLY A 107 16.56 1.37 -7.00
CA GLY A 107 15.75 1.27 -5.80
C GLY A 107 14.30 0.85 -6.01
N ILE A 108 13.96 0.27 -7.17
CA ILE A 108 12.71 -0.46 -7.37
C ILE A 108 12.86 -1.84 -6.72
N ASP A 109 11.84 -2.31 -6.02
CA ASP A 109 11.79 -3.58 -5.31
C ASP A 109 10.60 -4.47 -5.71
N SER A 110 9.75 -3.97 -6.61
CA SER A 110 8.64 -4.70 -7.20
C SER A 110 8.57 -4.46 -8.71
N LEU A 111 8.61 -5.54 -9.48
CA LEU A 111 8.50 -5.50 -10.94
C LEU A 111 7.12 -5.98 -11.38
N SER A 112 6.54 -5.34 -12.38
CA SER A 112 5.31 -5.80 -13.04
C SER A 112 5.56 -5.94 -14.53
N PHE A 113 5.52 -7.18 -15.04
CA PHE A 113 5.69 -7.46 -16.46
C PHE A 113 4.34 -7.67 -17.14
N HIS A 114 4.06 -6.86 -18.15
CA HIS A 114 2.93 -7.11 -19.06
C HIS A 114 3.41 -7.90 -20.26
N VAL A 115 3.06 -9.18 -20.33
CA VAL A 115 3.61 -10.18 -21.27
C VAL A 115 2.62 -10.45 -22.40
N LYS A 116 3.12 -10.49 -23.63
CA LYS A 116 2.32 -10.88 -24.82
C LYS A 116 2.22 -12.40 -24.93
N ALA A 117 1.00 -12.91 -24.96
CA ALA A 117 0.73 -14.34 -24.96
C ALA A 117 1.31 -15.14 -26.15
N LYS A 118 1.50 -14.50 -27.31
CA LYS A 118 1.88 -15.21 -28.54
C LYS A 118 3.29 -15.78 -28.58
N GLU A 119 4.16 -15.35 -27.66
CA GLU A 119 5.60 -15.67 -27.66
C GLU A 119 6.04 -16.41 -26.38
N LEU A 120 5.06 -16.80 -25.54
CA LEU A 120 5.33 -17.46 -24.25
C LEU A 120 5.96 -18.84 -24.47
N ASN A 121 7.16 -19.03 -23.96
CA ASN A 121 7.86 -20.30 -23.85
C ASN A 121 8.93 -20.23 -22.75
N ALA A 122 9.60 -21.35 -22.46
CA ALA A 122 10.61 -21.44 -21.42
C ALA A 122 11.81 -20.52 -21.66
N GLU A 123 12.28 -20.38 -22.90
CA GLU A 123 13.41 -19.51 -23.27
C GLU A 123 13.05 -18.03 -23.09
N TYR A 124 11.81 -17.66 -23.37
CA TYR A 124 11.28 -16.31 -23.13
C TYR A 124 11.36 -15.96 -21.64
N ILE A 125 10.89 -16.83 -20.77
CA ILE A 125 10.93 -16.62 -19.31
C ILE A 125 12.38 -16.59 -18.79
N GLU A 126 13.24 -17.50 -19.26
CA GLU A 126 14.66 -17.50 -18.92
C GLU A 126 15.36 -16.19 -19.30
N THR A 127 15.05 -15.67 -20.49
CA THR A 127 15.65 -14.42 -20.96
C THR A 127 15.10 -13.22 -20.18
N LEU A 128 13.79 -13.20 -19.91
CA LEU A 128 13.13 -12.11 -19.22
C LEU A 128 13.60 -11.98 -17.76
N LEU A 129 13.80 -13.10 -17.07
CA LEU A 129 14.17 -13.15 -15.66
C LEU A 129 15.66 -13.42 -15.41
N ASN A 130 16.49 -13.37 -16.46
CA ASN A 130 17.92 -13.57 -16.30
C ASN A 130 18.52 -12.59 -15.28
N ASP A 131 19.33 -13.10 -14.33
CA ASP A 131 19.98 -12.32 -13.27
C ASP A 131 19.05 -11.55 -12.32
N ILE A 132 17.74 -11.80 -12.34
CA ILE A 132 16.78 -11.28 -11.36
C ILE A 132 16.61 -12.30 -10.24
N CYS A 133 16.93 -11.89 -9.01
CA CYS A 133 16.72 -12.72 -7.82
C CYS A 133 15.24 -12.70 -7.43
N ALA A 134 14.50 -13.75 -7.76
CA ALA A 134 13.06 -13.84 -7.50
C ALA A 134 12.70 -13.98 -6.00
N GLU A 135 13.65 -14.30 -5.14
CA GLU A 135 13.47 -14.36 -3.69
C GLU A 135 13.63 -12.99 -3.03
N CYS A 136 14.23 -12.02 -3.74
CA CYS A 136 14.53 -10.68 -3.23
C CYS A 136 13.62 -9.60 -3.81
N VAL A 137 12.93 -9.87 -4.91
CA VAL A 137 12.12 -8.91 -5.67
C VAL A 137 10.71 -9.44 -5.85
N GLU A 138 9.72 -8.61 -5.53
CA GLU A 138 8.34 -8.96 -5.84
C GLU A 138 8.12 -8.94 -7.37
N LEU A 139 7.62 -10.05 -7.90
CA LEU A 139 7.34 -10.22 -9.32
C LEU A 139 5.84 -10.28 -9.57
N ASN A 140 5.36 -9.40 -10.44
CA ASN A 140 3.97 -9.37 -10.88
C ASN A 140 3.93 -9.57 -12.38
N PHE A 141 2.98 -10.37 -12.83
CA PHE A 141 2.79 -10.66 -14.25
C PHE A 141 1.37 -10.40 -14.65
N SER A 142 1.19 -9.89 -15.85
CA SER A 142 -0.11 -9.79 -16.49
C SER A 142 -0.01 -10.22 -17.94
N THR A 143 -1.01 -10.93 -18.41
CA THR A 143 -1.14 -11.34 -19.80
C THR A 143 -2.58 -11.21 -20.27
N CYS A 144 -2.80 -11.19 -21.56
CA CYS A 144 -4.14 -11.09 -22.14
C CYS A 144 -4.68 -12.45 -22.61
N GLN A 145 -6.02 -12.54 -22.78
CA GLN A 145 -6.70 -13.61 -23.49
C GLN A 145 -6.55 -15.04 -22.93
N GLY A 146 -6.57 -15.21 -21.61
CA GLY A 146 -6.71 -16.55 -21.01
C GLY A 146 -5.42 -17.37 -20.92
N HIS A 147 -4.26 -16.81 -21.22
CA HIS A 147 -2.95 -17.48 -21.12
C HIS A 147 -2.32 -17.43 -19.72
N VAL A 148 -3.10 -17.12 -18.70
CA VAL A 148 -2.61 -17.01 -17.30
C VAL A 148 -2.09 -18.35 -16.79
N VAL A 149 -2.78 -19.44 -17.09
CA VAL A 149 -2.38 -20.79 -16.64
C VAL A 149 -1.06 -21.21 -17.30
N GLU A 150 -0.94 -21.01 -18.62
CA GLU A 150 0.29 -21.30 -19.36
C GLU A 150 1.48 -20.50 -18.83
N LEU A 151 1.29 -19.21 -18.56
CA LEU A 151 2.31 -18.37 -17.94
C LEU A 151 2.69 -18.87 -16.54
N ALA A 152 1.70 -19.24 -15.72
CA ALA A 152 1.96 -19.78 -14.36
C ALA A 152 2.78 -21.06 -14.43
N ASP A 153 2.44 -21.99 -15.30
CA ASP A 153 3.18 -23.26 -15.47
C ASP A 153 4.65 -23.03 -15.89
N LEU A 154 4.87 -22.09 -16.82
CA LEU A 154 6.22 -21.71 -17.25
C LEU A 154 7.04 -21.07 -16.11
N LEU A 155 6.43 -20.20 -15.31
CA LEU A 155 7.08 -19.57 -14.16
C LEU A 155 7.43 -20.61 -13.08
N VAL A 156 6.50 -21.51 -12.75
CA VAL A 156 6.75 -22.59 -11.79
C VAL A 156 7.91 -23.47 -12.26
N ALA A 157 7.92 -23.88 -13.53
CA ALA A 157 9.00 -24.67 -14.10
C ALA A 157 10.36 -23.94 -14.06
N TYR A 158 10.36 -22.64 -14.32
CA TYR A 158 11.57 -21.80 -14.23
C TYR A 158 12.11 -21.74 -12.80
N PHE A 159 11.25 -21.48 -11.81
CA PHE A 159 11.66 -21.37 -10.41
C PHE A 159 12.14 -22.70 -9.85
N GLN A 160 11.49 -23.80 -10.19
CA GLN A 160 11.96 -25.15 -9.85
C GLN A 160 13.35 -25.46 -10.47
N LYS A 161 13.55 -25.07 -11.73
CA LYS A 161 14.86 -25.24 -12.40
C LYS A 161 15.97 -24.42 -11.72
N LYS A 162 15.64 -23.27 -11.15
CA LYS A 162 16.59 -22.39 -10.43
C LYS A 162 16.76 -22.74 -8.95
N ASP A 163 16.00 -23.74 -8.45
CA ASP A 163 15.99 -24.16 -7.04
C ASP A 163 15.62 -23.00 -6.08
N TYR A 164 14.71 -22.11 -6.53
CA TYR A 164 14.19 -21.04 -5.69
C TYR A 164 13.17 -21.56 -4.68
N ASP A 165 13.22 -21.05 -3.45
CA ASP A 165 12.21 -21.32 -2.43
C ASP A 165 10.90 -20.60 -2.78
N LEU A 166 9.92 -21.36 -3.28
CA LEU A 166 8.61 -20.83 -3.67
C LEU A 166 7.80 -20.27 -2.48
N THR A 167 8.19 -20.58 -1.23
CA THR A 167 7.54 -19.99 -0.05
C THR A 167 8.02 -18.57 0.24
N LEU A 168 9.18 -18.19 -0.27
CA LEU A 168 9.76 -16.85 -0.15
C LEU A 168 9.47 -15.98 -1.38
N SER A 169 9.14 -16.61 -2.51
CA SER A 169 8.90 -15.89 -3.77
C SER A 169 7.53 -15.19 -3.77
N LEU A 170 7.56 -13.87 -3.85
CA LEU A 170 6.36 -13.03 -3.96
C LEU A 170 5.98 -12.88 -5.44
N ILE A 171 5.13 -13.80 -5.94
CA ILE A 171 4.68 -13.82 -7.33
C ILE A 171 3.18 -13.59 -7.40
N HIS A 172 2.78 -12.63 -8.21
CA HIS A 172 1.38 -12.33 -8.52
C HIS A 172 1.12 -12.44 -10.03
N ILE A 173 0.10 -13.17 -10.42
CA ILE A 173 -0.30 -13.38 -11.81
C ILE A 173 -1.75 -12.93 -12.01
#